data_d34c721c8cd01c550194e738784aade1
#
_entry.id   d34c721c8cd01c550194e738784aade1
#
_cell.length_a   1.000
_cell.length_b   1.000
_cell.length_c   1.000
_cell.angle_alpha   90.00
_cell.angle_beta   90.00
_cell.angle_gamma   90.00
#
_symmetry.space_group_name_H-M   'P 1'
#
loop_
_entity.id
_entity.type
_entity.pdbx_description
1 polymer ?
#
loop_
_entity_poly.entity_id
_entity_poly.type
_entity_poly.pdbx_seq_one_letter_code
_entity_poly.pdbx_strand_id
1 'polypeptide(L)'
;MEQLSIVEKDGANYHLYELDGALNAYTIGEFQKTFYEAVLHNNIVLDMSNVIELDPTGVGFLMAAFNDSVDAGYTLYFMSISSETERALNSTGFKQVFNLINSVTEVRS
;
A
#
# COMPACT_ATOMS: atom_id res chain seq x y z
N MET A 1 -7.10 10.22 -18.86
CA MET A 1 -6.17 10.55 -17.77
C MET A 1 -6.37 9.56 -16.64
N GLU A 2 -5.30 8.98 -16.17
CA GLU A 2 -5.35 8.04 -15.08
C GLU A 2 -5.61 8.76 -13.78
N GLN A 3 -6.38 8.10 -12.92
CA GLN A 3 -6.76 8.65 -11.62
C GLN A 3 -6.59 7.58 -10.54
N LEU A 4 -6.51 8.04 -9.31
CA LEU A 4 -6.47 7.17 -8.15
C LEU A 4 -7.61 7.55 -7.22
N SER A 5 -8.49 6.59 -6.94
CA SER A 5 -9.56 6.75 -5.96
C SER A 5 -9.19 5.97 -4.71
N ILE A 6 -9.47 6.54 -3.54
CA ILE A 6 -9.09 5.95 -2.26
C ILE A 6 -10.28 5.97 -1.34
N VAL A 7 -10.61 4.80 -0.78
CA VAL A 7 -11.65 4.68 0.26
C VAL A 7 -10.96 4.24 1.54
N GLU A 8 -11.20 4.95 2.62
CA GLU A 8 -10.60 4.66 3.93
C GLU A 8 -11.64 4.04 4.85
N LYS A 9 -11.22 3.00 5.59
CA LYS A 9 -12.06 2.32 6.57
C LYS A 9 -11.21 1.96 7.78
N ASP A 10 -11.78 2.06 8.98
CA ASP A 10 -11.10 1.67 10.21
C ASP A 10 -11.51 0.26 10.61
N GLY A 11 -10.53 -0.54 11.00
CA GLY A 11 -10.73 -1.83 11.63
C GLY A 11 -10.36 -1.78 13.10
N ALA A 12 -10.43 -2.91 13.78
CA ALA A 12 -10.15 -3.00 15.21
C ALA A 12 -8.66 -2.73 15.53
N ASN A 13 -7.77 -3.16 14.64
CA ASN A 13 -6.32 -3.05 14.85
C ASN A 13 -5.58 -2.64 13.57
N TYR A 14 -6.27 -1.98 12.65
CA TYR A 14 -5.69 -1.53 11.38
C TYR A 14 -6.52 -0.39 10.80
N HIS A 15 -5.91 0.33 9.87
CA HIS A 15 -6.60 1.30 9.03
C HIS A 15 -6.48 0.82 7.59
N LEU A 16 -7.60 0.69 6.89
CA LEU A 16 -7.67 0.13 5.54
C LEU A 16 -7.79 1.23 4.51
N TYR A 17 -6.97 1.16 3.46
CA TYR A 17 -7.09 2.00 2.26
C TYR A 17 -7.40 1.10 1.08
N GLU A 18 -8.57 1.28 0.47
CA GLU A 18 -8.93 0.58 -0.76
C GLU A 18 -8.55 1.48 -1.94
N LEU A 19 -7.60 1.03 -2.74
CA LEU A 19 -7.07 1.80 -3.86
C LEU A 19 -7.70 1.33 -5.16
N ASP A 20 -8.09 2.29 -6.02
CA ASP A 20 -8.68 1.99 -7.33
C ASP A 20 -8.06 2.93 -8.35
N GLY A 21 -7.33 2.36 -9.31
CA GLY A 21 -6.72 3.11 -10.38
C GLY A 21 -5.21 2.96 -10.45
N ALA A 22 -4.53 4.05 -10.80
CA ALA A 22 -3.08 4.05 -11.04
C ALA A 22 -2.32 4.66 -9.86
N LEU A 23 -1.21 4.02 -9.51
CA LEU A 23 -0.23 4.56 -8.56
C LEU A 23 1.01 4.98 -9.36
N ASN A 24 1.10 6.26 -9.66
CA ASN A 24 2.21 6.80 -10.45
C ASN A 24 2.54 8.22 -10.01
N ALA A 25 3.53 8.83 -10.68
CA ALA A 25 4.02 10.16 -10.34
C ALA A 25 2.93 11.24 -10.38
N TYR A 26 1.87 11.03 -11.13
CA TYR A 26 0.79 12.00 -11.26
C TYR A 26 -0.31 11.84 -10.21
N THR A 27 -0.45 10.67 -9.63
CA THR A 27 -1.59 10.34 -8.77
C THR A 27 -1.27 10.31 -7.28
N ILE A 28 -0.01 10.10 -6.90
CA ILE A 28 0.33 9.87 -5.49
C ILE A 28 0.48 11.14 -4.65
N GLY A 29 0.53 12.33 -5.28
CA GLY A 29 0.93 13.57 -4.61
C GLY A 29 0.25 13.84 -3.27
N GLU A 30 -1.06 13.99 -3.26
CA GLU A 30 -1.80 14.30 -2.03
C GLU A 30 -1.89 13.08 -1.11
N PHE A 31 -2.12 11.92 -1.68
CA PHE A 31 -2.20 10.67 -0.91
C PHE A 31 -0.89 10.40 -0.17
N GLN A 32 0.23 10.70 -0.80
CA GLN A 32 1.55 10.46 -0.24
C GLN A 32 1.72 11.07 1.16
N LYS A 33 1.33 12.32 1.33
CA LYS A 33 1.47 13.02 2.60
C LYS A 33 0.64 12.37 3.71
N THR A 34 -0.63 12.11 3.40
CA THR A 34 -1.55 11.48 4.35
C THR A 34 -1.08 10.08 4.72
N PHE A 35 -0.62 9.34 3.72
CA PHE A 35 -0.24 7.95 3.90
C PHE A 35 1.04 7.81 4.73
N TYR A 36 2.05 8.64 4.47
CA TYR A 36 3.28 8.60 5.26
C TYR A 36 3.04 8.91 6.72
N GLU A 37 2.11 9.81 7.01
CA GLU A 37 1.72 10.09 8.39
C GLU A 37 1.00 8.90 9.01
N ALA A 38 0.09 8.29 8.26
CA ALA A 38 -0.70 7.16 8.76
C ALA A 38 0.15 5.96 9.13
N VAL A 39 1.17 5.62 8.34
CA VAL A 39 2.02 4.44 8.61
C VAL A 39 2.87 4.61 9.86
N LEU A 40 3.07 5.83 10.34
CA LEU A 40 3.82 6.10 11.55
C LEU A 40 2.99 5.86 12.82
N HIS A 41 1.68 5.73 12.70
CA HIS A 41 0.79 5.69 13.86
C HIS A 41 -0.17 4.50 13.89
N ASN A 42 -0.23 3.71 12.83
CA ASN A 42 -1.20 2.61 12.72
C ASN A 42 -0.65 1.45 11.91
N ASN A 43 -1.19 0.26 12.17
CA ASN A 43 -1.07 -0.83 11.21
C ASN A 43 -1.96 -0.48 10.03
N ILE A 44 -1.43 -0.60 8.83
CA ILE A 44 -2.10 -0.19 7.60
C ILE A 44 -2.31 -1.40 6.69
N VAL A 45 -3.50 -1.49 6.11
CA VAL A 45 -3.78 -2.46 5.04
C VAL A 45 -4.06 -1.69 3.76
N LEU A 46 -3.30 -1.98 2.71
CA LEU A 46 -3.57 -1.46 1.36
C LEU A 46 -4.25 -2.55 0.54
N ASP A 47 -5.50 -2.33 0.17
CA ASP A 47 -6.19 -3.21 -0.76
C ASP A 47 -5.78 -2.81 -2.17
N MET A 48 -5.02 -3.69 -2.81
CA MET A 48 -4.41 -3.43 -4.12
C MET A 48 -5.15 -4.15 -5.25
N SER A 49 -6.31 -4.74 -4.98
CA SER A 49 -7.01 -5.56 -5.97
C SER A 49 -7.43 -4.79 -7.22
N ASN A 50 -7.67 -3.49 -7.10
CA ASN A 50 -8.11 -2.65 -8.20
C ASN A 50 -7.04 -1.68 -8.71
N VAL A 51 -5.78 -1.92 -8.35
CA VAL A 51 -4.67 -1.13 -8.87
C VAL A 51 -4.34 -1.64 -10.28
N ILE A 52 -4.46 -0.75 -11.26
CA ILE A 52 -4.27 -1.11 -12.67
C ILE A 52 -2.89 -0.73 -13.21
N GLU A 53 -2.16 0.12 -12.50
CA GLU A 53 -0.82 0.52 -12.89
C GLU A 53 0.00 0.84 -11.65
N LEU A 54 1.25 0.45 -11.68
CA LEU A 54 2.21 0.77 -10.64
C LEU A 54 3.55 1.04 -11.31
N ASP A 55 3.90 2.32 -11.45
CA ASP A 55 5.15 2.73 -12.09
C ASP A 55 6.31 2.76 -11.07
N PRO A 56 7.56 3.01 -11.51
CA PRO A 56 8.69 3.08 -10.57
C PRO A 56 8.51 4.10 -9.44
N THR A 57 7.84 5.22 -9.70
CA THR A 57 7.54 6.21 -8.65
C THR A 57 6.58 5.64 -7.62
N GLY A 58 5.54 4.93 -8.08
CA GLY A 58 4.59 4.25 -7.18
C GLY A 58 5.26 3.16 -6.36
N VAL A 59 6.13 2.37 -6.98
CA VAL A 59 6.91 1.35 -6.25
C VAL A 59 7.78 2.00 -5.19
N GLY A 60 8.51 3.06 -5.53
CA GLY A 60 9.35 3.79 -4.58
C GLY A 60 8.56 4.32 -3.40
N PHE A 61 7.37 4.86 -3.67
CA PHE A 61 6.45 5.33 -2.64
C PHE A 61 6.06 4.20 -1.67
N LEU A 62 5.69 3.04 -2.19
CA LEU A 62 5.30 1.90 -1.35
C LEU A 62 6.47 1.38 -0.51
N MET A 63 7.67 1.36 -1.08
CA MET A 63 8.87 0.91 -0.37
C MET A 63 9.23 1.86 0.75
N ALA A 64 9.16 3.18 0.51
CA ALA A 64 9.44 4.18 1.53
C ALA A 64 8.44 4.09 2.68
N ALA A 65 7.16 3.94 2.35
CA ALA A 65 6.12 3.79 3.36
C ALA A 65 6.30 2.51 4.18
N PHE A 66 6.69 1.43 3.54
CA PHE A 66 6.97 0.17 4.22
C PHE A 66 8.10 0.33 5.24
N ASN A 67 9.20 0.96 4.83
CA ASN A 67 10.33 1.19 5.71
C ASN A 67 9.95 2.09 6.89
N ASP A 68 9.20 3.16 6.64
CA ASP A 68 8.75 4.06 7.69
C ASP A 68 7.85 3.34 8.71
N SER A 69 6.99 2.47 8.23
CA SER A 69 6.12 1.66 9.09
C SER A 69 6.93 0.77 10.02
N VAL A 70 7.91 0.07 9.46
CA VAL A 70 8.79 -0.82 10.25
C VAL A 70 9.53 -0.02 11.32
N ASP A 71 10.10 1.12 10.94
CA ASP A 71 10.85 1.96 11.86
C ASP A 71 9.97 2.49 13.00
N ALA A 72 8.70 2.73 12.73
CA ALA A 72 7.75 3.22 13.72
C ALA A 72 7.18 2.10 14.62
N GLY A 73 7.49 0.83 14.30
CA GLY A 73 6.99 -0.31 15.07
C GLY A 73 5.62 -0.80 14.66
N TYR A 74 5.16 -0.43 13.47
CA TYR A 74 3.87 -0.86 12.93
C TYR A 74 4.08 -1.74 11.71
N THR A 75 3.00 -2.28 11.18
CA THR A 75 3.04 -3.17 10.03
C THR A 75 2.21 -2.62 8.88
N LEU A 76 2.81 -2.61 7.69
CA LEU A 76 2.11 -2.29 6.45
C LEU A 76 1.84 -3.60 5.70
N TYR A 77 0.55 -3.87 5.46
CA TYR A 77 0.11 -5.05 4.72
C TYR A 77 -0.35 -4.67 3.33
N PHE A 78 -0.04 -5.52 2.36
CA PHE A 78 -0.58 -5.41 1.01
C PHE A 78 -1.60 -6.54 0.82
N MET A 79 -2.86 -6.18 0.59
CA MET A 79 -3.94 -7.13 0.48
C MET A 79 -4.40 -7.29 -0.96
N SER A 80 -4.58 -8.54 -1.40
CA SER A 80 -5.16 -8.89 -2.69
C SER A 80 -4.44 -8.20 -3.85
N ILE A 81 -3.12 -8.34 -3.91
CA ILE A 81 -2.34 -7.65 -4.95
C ILE A 81 -2.80 -8.07 -6.35
N SER A 82 -2.99 -7.06 -7.21
CA SER A 82 -3.35 -7.28 -8.61
C SER A 82 -2.15 -7.83 -9.38
N SER A 83 -2.39 -8.36 -10.59
CA SER A 83 -1.29 -8.85 -11.42
C SER A 83 -0.31 -7.74 -11.78
N GLU A 84 -0.79 -6.51 -11.95
CA GLU A 84 0.10 -5.36 -12.20
C GLU A 84 0.98 -5.06 -11.00
N THR A 85 0.41 -5.07 -9.79
CA THR A 85 1.16 -4.87 -8.56
C THR A 85 2.18 -5.98 -8.36
N GLU A 86 1.77 -7.23 -8.56
CA GLU A 86 2.66 -8.37 -8.41
C GLU A 86 3.85 -8.29 -9.37
N ARG A 87 3.60 -7.93 -10.62
CA ARG A 87 4.66 -7.78 -11.61
C ARG A 87 5.66 -6.70 -11.20
N ALA A 88 5.14 -5.55 -10.74
CA ALA A 88 5.98 -4.43 -10.32
C ALA A 88 6.82 -4.79 -9.08
N LEU A 89 6.22 -5.44 -8.10
CA LEU A 89 6.92 -5.84 -6.88
C LEU A 89 7.97 -6.93 -7.16
N ASN A 90 7.67 -7.86 -8.07
CA ASN A 90 8.63 -8.88 -8.49
C ASN A 90 9.87 -8.26 -9.12
N SER A 91 9.70 -7.19 -9.89
CA SER A 91 10.81 -6.53 -10.57
C SER A 91 11.79 -5.87 -9.60
N THR A 92 11.35 -5.58 -8.37
CA THR A 92 12.23 -4.97 -7.35
C THR A 92 13.09 -5.98 -6.62
N GLY A 93 12.71 -7.27 -6.66
CA GLY A 93 13.35 -8.30 -5.84
C GLY A 93 12.94 -8.27 -4.37
N PHE A 94 12.06 -7.35 -3.96
CA PHE A 94 11.67 -7.17 -2.56
C PHE A 94 10.29 -7.74 -2.21
N LYS A 95 9.62 -8.41 -3.12
CA LYS A 95 8.28 -8.96 -2.86
C LYS A 95 8.24 -9.81 -1.59
N GLN A 96 9.31 -10.54 -1.32
CA GLN A 96 9.36 -11.48 -0.18
C GLN A 96 9.40 -10.79 1.18
N VAL A 97 9.79 -9.50 1.22
CA VAL A 97 9.84 -8.76 2.49
C VAL A 97 8.52 -8.08 2.82
N PHE A 98 7.63 -7.95 1.85
CA PHE A 98 6.33 -7.31 2.07
C PHE A 98 5.35 -8.29 2.73
N ASN A 99 4.47 -7.75 3.57
CA ASN A 99 3.46 -8.52 4.26
C ASN A 99 2.22 -8.66 3.37
N LEU A 100 2.13 -9.78 2.65
CA LEU A 100 1.05 -10.03 1.70
C LEU A 100 -0.06 -10.82 2.39
N ILE A 101 -1.30 -10.30 2.31
CA ILE A 101 -2.48 -10.96 2.88
C ILE A 101 -3.60 -11.00 1.86
N ASN A 102 -4.58 -11.85 2.11
CA ASN A 102 -5.77 -11.99 1.26
C ASN A 102 -7.02 -11.44 1.93
N SER A 103 -6.98 -11.21 3.23
CA SER A 103 -8.13 -10.74 4.01
C SER A 103 -7.64 -9.98 5.23
N VAL A 104 -8.43 -8.98 5.65
CA VAL A 104 -8.12 -8.20 6.87
C VAL A 104 -8.11 -9.07 8.12
N THR A 105 -8.69 -10.26 8.08
CA THR A 105 -8.64 -11.20 9.21
C THR A 105 -7.23 -11.72 9.48
N GLU A 106 -6.31 -11.53 8.54
CA GLU A 106 -4.91 -11.94 8.70
C GLU A 106 -4.05 -10.87 9.38
N VAL A 107 -4.61 -9.68 9.65
CA VAL A 107 -3.88 -8.62 10.35
C VAL A 107 -3.68 -9.02 11.80
N ARG A 108 -2.45 -8.90 12.29
CA ARG A 108 -2.10 -9.23 13.66
C ARG A 108 -1.80 -7.95 14.45
N SER A 109 -2.26 -7.91 15.66
CA SER A 109 -1.99 -6.78 16.56
C SER A 109 -0.67 -6.94 17.29
#